data_099e01458570d92fa4ce33db381e82bf
#
_entry.id   099e01458570d92fa4ce33db381e82bf
#
_cell.length_a   1.000
_cell.length_b   1.000
_cell.length_c   1.000
_cell.angle_alpha   90.00
_cell.angle_beta   90.00
_cell.angle_gamma   90.00
#
_symmetry.space_group_name_H-M   'P 1'
#
loop_
_entity.id
_entity.type
_entity.pdbx_description
1 polymer ?
#
loop_
_entity_poly.entity_id
_entity_poly.type
_entity_poly.pdbx_seq_one_letter_code
_entity_poly.pdbx_strand_id
1 'polypeptide(L)'
;MIAAAYQTATELGLVDVLKRHIEGERFGLPRWLYFLLPILNRLSRATSKARMGDWAAGTVLPALLGFDAKRLNSQTFWCVTDDVISERELKQRRKEHPDLEDALFVGLDDATFRTMEQAMLRELQRQYPLDGNILLYDTTNFFTYIEPPVRSQLTRTGHNKDCHHHLRQVGLALCVDKTWGLPLFYRLYRGNSQDARTFSEMVGELLEALRAGFTQIHDLVLVLDKGNNSQENFAALRGHVKWVGSLTPSHYLDLMALPVEHYEGRWESGRYHRCHRTVMGVPCVLVLTYNDALERKQEHALQNGLEKLKRQIHEKWNA
;
A
#
# COMPACT_ATOMS: atom_id res chain seq x y z
N MET A 1 -15.38 -1.29 -21.01
CA MET A 1 -14.46 -1.29 -19.85
C MET A 1 -14.52 0.06 -19.09
N ILE A 2 -14.18 1.21 -19.66
CA ILE A 2 -14.14 2.50 -18.95
C ILE A 2 -15.50 2.94 -18.41
N ALA A 3 -16.60 2.78 -19.16
CA ALA A 3 -17.94 3.06 -18.66
C ALA A 3 -18.29 2.23 -17.41
N ALA A 4 -17.93 0.93 -17.42
CA ALA A 4 -18.12 0.07 -16.26
C ALA A 4 -17.28 0.52 -15.08
N ALA A 5 -15.99 0.88 -15.29
CA ALA A 5 -15.12 1.40 -14.24
C ALA A 5 -15.67 2.71 -13.63
N TYR A 6 -16.21 3.60 -14.45
CA TYR A 6 -16.87 4.82 -13.97
C TYR A 6 -18.14 4.50 -13.18
N GLN A 7 -18.95 3.57 -13.66
CA GLN A 7 -20.14 3.11 -12.96
C GLN A 7 -19.79 2.52 -11.60
N THR A 8 -18.80 1.61 -11.55
CA THR A 8 -18.29 1.05 -10.29
C THR A 8 -17.78 2.15 -9.34
N ALA A 9 -17.02 3.12 -9.84
CA ALA A 9 -16.55 4.25 -9.02
C ALA A 9 -17.71 5.08 -8.46
N THR A 10 -18.82 5.19 -9.20
CA THR A 10 -20.05 5.86 -8.75
C THR A 10 -20.79 5.03 -7.71
N GLU A 11 -20.96 3.74 -7.95
CA GLU A 11 -21.62 2.80 -7.03
C GLU A 11 -20.87 2.67 -5.71
N LEU A 12 -19.55 2.71 -5.74
CA LEU A 12 -18.69 2.73 -4.55
C LEU A 12 -18.65 4.09 -3.84
N GLY A 13 -19.38 5.10 -4.33
CA GLY A 13 -19.43 6.43 -3.73
C GLY A 13 -18.20 7.30 -3.97
N LEU A 14 -17.17 6.83 -4.73
CA LEU A 14 -15.94 7.60 -4.98
C LEU A 14 -16.23 8.91 -5.70
N VAL A 15 -17.12 8.89 -6.69
CA VAL A 15 -17.48 10.10 -7.46
C VAL A 15 -18.12 11.14 -6.55
N ASP A 16 -19.03 10.72 -5.66
CA ASP A 16 -19.71 11.62 -4.73
C ASP A 16 -18.77 12.16 -3.65
N VAL A 17 -17.86 11.34 -3.15
CA VAL A 17 -16.82 11.79 -2.21
C VAL A 17 -15.93 12.83 -2.86
N LEU A 18 -15.44 12.60 -4.09
CA LEU A 18 -14.61 13.56 -4.81
C LEU A 18 -15.37 14.88 -5.08
N LYS A 19 -16.62 14.82 -5.55
CA LYS A 19 -17.45 15.99 -5.80
C LYS A 19 -17.68 16.83 -4.55
N ARG A 20 -17.91 16.19 -3.42
CA ARG A 20 -18.21 16.85 -2.14
C ARG A 20 -17.01 17.59 -1.56
N HIS A 21 -15.81 17.03 -1.72
CA HIS A 21 -14.61 17.55 -1.07
C HIS A 21 -13.67 18.32 -2.01
N ILE A 22 -13.83 18.16 -3.34
CA ILE A 22 -13.02 18.84 -4.35
C ILE A 22 -13.95 19.66 -5.24
N GLU A 23 -14.49 20.71 -4.65
CA GLU A 23 -15.46 21.58 -5.28
C GLU A 23 -14.82 22.57 -6.27
N GLY A 24 -15.68 23.25 -7.03
CA GLY A 24 -15.32 24.29 -7.97
C GLY A 24 -14.85 23.79 -9.32
N GLU A 25 -14.58 24.76 -10.20
CA GLU A 25 -14.12 24.53 -11.57
C GLU A 25 -12.73 25.16 -11.80
N ARG A 26 -11.98 24.57 -12.69
CA ARG A 26 -10.71 25.11 -13.17
C ARG A 26 -10.54 24.78 -14.66
N PHE A 27 -10.14 25.76 -15.44
CA PHE A 27 -9.98 25.63 -16.91
C PHE A 27 -11.27 25.13 -17.60
N GLY A 28 -12.44 25.48 -17.04
CA GLY A 28 -13.76 25.09 -17.56
C GLY A 28 -14.09 23.60 -17.38
N LEU A 29 -13.46 22.95 -16.39
CA LEU A 29 -13.78 21.59 -15.98
C LEU A 29 -13.90 21.53 -14.45
N PRO A 30 -14.83 20.72 -13.90
CA PRO A 30 -14.90 20.47 -12.48
C PRO A 30 -13.57 19.91 -11.95
N ARG A 31 -13.06 20.45 -10.83
CA ARG A 31 -11.78 20.03 -10.25
C ARG A 31 -11.74 18.54 -9.91
N TRP A 32 -12.82 17.98 -9.39
CA TRP A 32 -12.88 16.56 -9.06
C TRP A 32 -12.60 15.63 -10.25
N LEU A 33 -12.86 16.06 -11.49
CA LEU A 33 -12.52 15.28 -12.70
C LEU A 33 -11.02 15.07 -12.85
N TYR A 34 -10.19 16.05 -12.49
CA TYR A 34 -8.73 15.92 -12.56
C TYR A 34 -8.18 14.88 -11.59
N PHE A 35 -8.95 14.50 -10.57
CA PHE A 35 -8.62 13.41 -9.64
C PHE A 35 -9.23 12.08 -10.07
N LEU A 36 -10.44 12.07 -10.59
CA LEU A 36 -11.10 10.85 -11.06
C LEU A 36 -10.46 10.28 -12.33
N LEU A 37 -10.17 11.14 -13.32
CA LEU A 37 -9.65 10.68 -14.62
C LEU A 37 -8.34 9.89 -14.53
N PRO A 38 -7.34 10.29 -13.73
CA PRO A 38 -6.14 9.47 -13.52
C PRO A 38 -6.42 8.10 -12.92
N ILE A 39 -7.39 7.98 -12.01
CA ILE A 39 -7.81 6.69 -11.44
C ILE A 39 -8.36 5.78 -12.55
N LEU A 40 -9.33 6.28 -13.33
CA LEU A 40 -9.91 5.54 -14.44
C LEU A 40 -8.89 5.20 -15.54
N ASN A 41 -7.96 6.12 -15.82
CA ASN A 41 -6.88 5.90 -16.76
C ASN A 41 -5.99 4.72 -16.34
N ARG A 42 -5.64 4.62 -15.05
CA ARG A 42 -4.83 3.51 -14.51
C ARG A 42 -5.51 2.16 -14.65
N LEU A 43 -6.83 2.11 -14.56
CA LEU A 43 -7.62 0.88 -14.72
C LEU A 43 -7.75 0.42 -16.18
N SER A 44 -7.35 1.24 -17.15
CA SER A 44 -7.49 0.93 -18.58
C SER A 44 -6.14 0.88 -19.31
N ARG A 45 -5.64 2.05 -19.65
CA ARG A 45 -4.38 2.23 -20.37
C ARG A 45 -3.62 3.39 -19.73
N ALA A 46 -2.78 3.08 -18.76
CA ALA A 46 -2.00 4.08 -18.06
C ALA A 46 -1.18 4.95 -19.03
N THR A 47 -1.41 6.27 -18.97
CA THR A 47 -0.72 7.25 -19.79
C THR A 47 -0.16 8.38 -18.94
N SER A 48 0.73 9.19 -19.51
CA SER A 48 1.20 10.42 -18.88
C SER A 48 0.13 11.52 -18.88
N LYS A 49 0.27 12.51 -17.99
CA LYS A 49 -0.62 13.69 -17.95
C LYS A 49 -0.72 14.40 -19.30
N ALA A 50 0.37 14.42 -20.07
CA ALA A 50 0.40 15.04 -21.41
C ALA A 50 -0.50 14.32 -22.43
N ARG A 51 -0.74 13.02 -22.25
CA ARG A 51 -1.58 12.20 -23.14
C ARG A 51 -2.98 11.95 -22.60
N MET A 52 -3.33 12.57 -21.47
CA MET A 52 -4.61 12.32 -20.82
C MET A 52 -5.78 12.80 -21.70
N GLY A 53 -5.63 13.92 -22.42
CA GLY A 53 -6.63 14.42 -23.37
C GLY A 53 -6.90 13.45 -24.51
N ASP A 54 -5.85 12.92 -25.15
CA ASP A 54 -5.97 11.94 -26.26
C ASP A 54 -6.62 10.65 -25.76
N TRP A 55 -6.20 10.17 -24.58
CA TRP A 55 -6.81 9.00 -23.97
C TRP A 55 -8.30 9.23 -23.68
N ALA A 56 -8.67 10.35 -23.06
CA ALA A 56 -10.06 10.66 -22.74
C ALA A 56 -10.93 10.78 -23.99
N ALA A 57 -10.41 11.44 -25.04
CA ALA A 57 -11.09 11.59 -26.34
C ALA A 57 -11.41 10.23 -27.00
N GLY A 58 -10.56 9.22 -26.79
CA GLY A 58 -10.77 7.84 -27.25
C GLY A 58 -11.76 7.02 -26.38
N THR A 59 -12.43 7.63 -25.40
CA THR A 59 -13.36 6.96 -24.48
C THR A 59 -14.76 7.59 -24.55
N VAL A 60 -15.69 6.96 -23.85
CA VAL A 60 -17.07 7.50 -23.70
C VAL A 60 -17.16 8.61 -22.65
N LEU A 61 -16.11 8.86 -21.86
CA LEU A 61 -16.16 9.77 -20.71
C LEU A 61 -16.52 11.22 -21.08
N PRO A 62 -15.97 11.81 -22.17
CA PRO A 62 -16.33 13.18 -22.57
C PRO A 62 -17.82 13.34 -22.83
N ALA A 63 -18.42 12.38 -23.54
CA ALA A 63 -19.86 12.40 -23.82
C ALA A 63 -20.70 12.10 -22.55
N LEU A 64 -20.26 11.15 -21.72
CA LEU A 64 -20.95 10.74 -20.50
C LEU A 64 -20.95 11.84 -19.43
N LEU A 65 -19.86 12.59 -19.31
CA LEU A 65 -19.64 13.59 -18.26
C LEU A 65 -19.76 15.04 -18.77
N GLY A 66 -20.01 15.24 -20.06
CA GLY A 66 -20.25 16.55 -20.65
C GLY A 66 -19.03 17.47 -20.68
N PHE A 67 -17.82 16.95 -20.95
CA PHE A 67 -16.62 17.77 -21.00
C PHE A 67 -15.85 17.66 -22.32
N ASP A 68 -15.06 18.70 -22.63
CA ASP A 68 -14.16 18.70 -23.79
C ASP A 68 -12.78 18.16 -23.39
N ALA A 69 -12.40 17.00 -23.95
CA ALA A 69 -11.12 16.34 -23.70
C ALA A 69 -9.89 17.18 -24.09
N LYS A 70 -10.04 18.15 -25.01
CA LYS A 70 -8.95 19.07 -25.41
C LYS A 70 -8.49 19.98 -24.27
N ARG A 71 -9.31 20.18 -23.26
CA ARG A 71 -8.95 20.96 -22.05
C ARG A 71 -8.01 20.21 -21.10
N LEU A 72 -7.85 18.90 -21.28
CA LEU A 72 -6.98 18.07 -20.47
C LEU A 72 -5.56 18.04 -21.07
N ASN A 73 -4.62 18.66 -20.38
CA ASN A 73 -3.20 18.64 -20.76
C ASN A 73 -2.32 18.65 -19.49
N SER A 74 -1.02 18.49 -19.66
CA SER A 74 -0.08 18.43 -18.54
C SER A 74 -0.16 19.64 -17.63
N GLN A 75 -0.26 20.85 -18.21
CA GLN A 75 -0.29 22.11 -17.47
C GLN A 75 -1.55 22.22 -16.60
N THR A 76 -2.74 21.88 -17.15
CA THR A 76 -3.98 21.97 -16.39
C THR A 76 -4.00 20.99 -15.23
N PHE A 77 -3.43 19.77 -15.38
CA PHE A 77 -3.27 18.83 -14.26
C PHE A 77 -2.34 19.37 -13.17
N TRP A 78 -1.20 19.96 -13.55
CA TRP A 78 -0.29 20.56 -12.58
C TRP A 78 -0.96 21.69 -11.80
N CYS A 79 -1.56 22.63 -12.48
CA CYS A 79 -2.23 23.76 -11.84
C CYS A 79 -3.33 23.30 -10.88
N VAL A 80 -4.18 22.34 -11.30
CA VAL A 80 -5.28 21.86 -10.42
C VAL A 80 -4.74 21.09 -9.20
N THR A 81 -3.65 20.33 -9.35
CA THR A 81 -3.04 19.65 -8.19
C THR A 81 -2.34 20.62 -7.26
N ASP A 82 -1.78 21.72 -7.78
CA ASP A 82 -1.16 22.78 -6.97
C ASP A 82 -2.20 23.68 -6.27
N ASP A 83 -3.43 23.73 -6.78
CA ASP A 83 -4.55 24.43 -6.15
C ASP A 83 -5.05 23.72 -4.86
N VAL A 84 -4.75 22.43 -4.69
CA VAL A 84 -5.08 21.66 -3.48
C VAL A 84 -3.99 21.82 -2.44
N ILE A 85 -4.28 22.55 -1.39
CA ILE A 85 -3.33 22.90 -0.32
C ILE A 85 -3.91 22.61 1.05
N SER A 86 -3.07 22.57 2.07
CA SER A 86 -3.56 22.38 3.45
C SER A 86 -4.40 23.58 3.90
N GLU A 87 -5.37 23.32 4.78
CA GLU A 87 -6.19 24.38 5.37
C GLU A 87 -5.33 25.47 6.06
N ARG A 88 -4.24 25.08 6.68
CA ARG A 88 -3.29 26.03 7.29
C ARG A 88 -2.67 26.95 6.26
N GLU A 89 -2.22 26.40 5.14
CA GLU A 89 -1.62 27.18 4.06
C GLU A 89 -2.67 28.07 3.38
N LEU A 90 -3.89 27.58 3.18
CA LEU A 90 -4.99 28.38 2.63
C LEU A 90 -5.31 29.59 3.52
N LYS A 91 -5.40 29.38 4.84
CA LYS A 91 -5.61 30.48 5.81
C LYS A 91 -4.47 31.50 5.79
N GLN A 92 -3.23 31.04 5.61
CA GLN A 92 -2.08 31.95 5.51
C GLN A 92 -2.12 32.73 4.20
N ARG A 93 -2.37 32.11 3.05
CA ARG A 93 -2.46 32.78 1.75
C ARG A 93 -3.58 33.82 1.71
N ARG A 94 -4.73 33.54 2.34
CA ARG A 94 -5.82 34.52 2.48
C ARG A 94 -5.45 35.74 3.30
N LYS A 95 -4.55 35.59 4.30
CA LYS A 95 -4.01 36.74 5.09
C LYS A 95 -3.04 37.57 4.28
N GLU A 96 -2.17 36.91 3.51
CA GLU A 96 -1.13 37.56 2.71
C GLU A 96 -1.71 38.24 1.45
N HIS A 97 -2.76 37.66 0.91
CA HIS A 97 -3.46 38.07 -0.32
C HIS A 97 -4.98 38.12 -0.10
N PRO A 98 -5.49 39.22 0.52
CA PRO A 98 -6.93 39.37 0.78
C PRO A 98 -7.80 39.35 -0.50
N ASP A 99 -7.22 39.74 -1.64
CA ASP A 99 -7.88 39.75 -2.95
C ASP A 99 -7.88 38.39 -3.65
N LEU A 100 -7.40 37.33 -2.99
CA LEU A 100 -7.37 36.01 -3.56
C LEU A 100 -8.80 35.50 -3.76
N GLU A 101 -9.15 35.18 -5.01
CA GLU A 101 -10.45 34.58 -5.30
C GLU A 101 -10.61 33.27 -4.54
N ASP A 102 -11.64 33.16 -3.72
CA ASP A 102 -11.93 31.97 -2.91
C ASP A 102 -12.04 30.68 -3.76
N ALA A 103 -12.37 30.85 -5.04
CA ALA A 103 -12.48 29.74 -5.99
C ALA A 103 -11.13 29.15 -6.48
N LEU A 104 -9.99 29.80 -6.21
CA LEU A 104 -8.70 29.36 -6.75
C LEU A 104 -8.14 28.12 -6.04
N PHE A 105 -8.34 28.00 -4.74
CA PHE A 105 -7.73 26.94 -3.94
C PHE A 105 -8.78 26.10 -3.21
N VAL A 106 -8.46 24.82 -3.06
CA VAL A 106 -9.19 23.88 -2.21
C VAL A 106 -8.35 23.56 -1.00
N GLY A 107 -8.83 23.97 0.18
CA GLY A 107 -8.19 23.61 1.44
C GLY A 107 -8.55 22.19 1.83
N LEU A 108 -7.60 21.28 1.78
CA LEU A 108 -7.72 19.93 2.28
C LEU A 108 -6.68 19.70 3.37
N ASP A 109 -7.14 19.34 4.55
CA ASP A 109 -6.28 18.91 5.64
C ASP A 109 -6.34 17.39 5.86
N ASP A 110 -5.49 16.88 6.75
CA ASP A 110 -5.46 15.46 7.06
C ASP A 110 -6.81 14.96 7.62
N ALA A 111 -7.56 15.82 8.32
CA ALA A 111 -8.87 15.46 8.85
C ALA A 111 -9.89 15.26 7.71
N THR A 112 -9.85 16.12 6.70
CA THR A 112 -10.70 15.99 5.51
C THR A 112 -10.36 14.72 4.72
N PHE A 113 -9.08 14.41 4.52
CA PHE A 113 -8.67 13.15 3.90
C PHE A 113 -9.15 11.93 4.69
N ARG A 114 -9.02 11.93 6.01
CA ARG A 114 -9.56 10.84 6.85
C ARG A 114 -11.08 10.72 6.73
N THR A 115 -11.78 11.84 6.62
CA THR A 115 -13.24 11.83 6.41
C THR A 115 -13.60 11.20 5.07
N MET A 116 -12.85 11.50 4.01
CA MET A 116 -13.02 10.87 2.69
C MET A 116 -12.74 9.37 2.76
N GLU A 117 -11.64 8.96 3.39
CA GLU A 117 -11.28 7.56 3.61
C GLU A 117 -12.36 6.79 4.37
N GLN A 118 -12.87 7.35 5.46
CA GLN A 118 -13.94 6.75 6.26
C GLN A 118 -15.26 6.66 5.49
N ALA A 119 -15.58 7.65 4.65
CA ALA A 119 -16.77 7.61 3.82
C ALA A 119 -16.67 6.47 2.79
N MET A 120 -15.51 6.31 2.15
CA MET A 120 -15.25 5.21 1.23
C MET A 120 -15.31 3.86 1.93
N LEU A 121 -14.69 3.73 3.11
CA LEU A 121 -14.70 2.48 3.87
C LEU A 121 -16.12 2.06 4.26
N ARG A 122 -16.95 3.00 4.74
CA ARG A 122 -18.36 2.71 5.07
C ARG A 122 -19.14 2.22 3.86
N GLU A 123 -18.91 2.82 2.70
CA GLU A 123 -19.59 2.40 1.47
C GLU A 123 -19.14 1.02 1.01
N LEU A 124 -17.84 0.71 1.10
CA LEU A 124 -17.30 -0.61 0.84
C LEU A 124 -17.91 -1.67 1.77
N GLN A 125 -18.00 -1.38 3.07
CA GLN A 125 -18.59 -2.28 4.06
C GLN A 125 -20.08 -2.52 3.82
N ARG A 126 -20.79 -1.50 3.33
CA ARG A 126 -22.23 -1.65 3.00
C ARG A 126 -22.46 -2.58 1.81
N GLN A 127 -21.54 -2.58 0.84
CA GLN A 127 -21.68 -3.37 -0.41
C GLN A 127 -21.04 -4.74 -0.32
N TYR A 128 -19.95 -4.85 0.43
CA TYR A 128 -19.17 -6.07 0.57
C TYR A 128 -19.18 -6.49 2.03
N PRO A 129 -19.71 -7.67 2.36
CA PRO A 129 -19.60 -8.20 3.72
C PRO A 129 -18.12 -8.50 3.97
N LEU A 130 -17.46 -7.57 4.66
CA LEU A 130 -16.10 -7.76 5.10
C LEU A 130 -16.18 -8.76 6.26
N ASP A 131 -15.79 -10.02 6.01
CA ASP A 131 -15.71 -11.06 7.05
C ASP A 131 -14.70 -10.72 8.15
N GLY A 132 -13.91 -9.69 7.93
CA GLY A 132 -13.10 -8.98 8.89
C GLY A 132 -12.09 -9.81 9.69
N ASN A 133 -12.11 -11.14 9.52
CA ASN A 133 -11.34 -12.01 10.38
C ASN A 133 -9.84 -12.02 10.06
N ILE A 134 -9.47 -11.85 8.80
CA ILE A 134 -8.06 -11.87 8.37
C ILE A 134 -7.75 -10.65 7.51
N LEU A 135 -6.81 -9.86 7.96
CA LEU A 135 -6.28 -8.69 7.31
C LEU A 135 -4.84 -8.92 6.89
N LEU A 136 -4.48 -8.49 5.70
CA LEU A 136 -3.13 -8.59 5.16
C LEU A 136 -2.50 -7.20 5.16
N TYR A 137 -1.37 -7.03 5.83
CA TYR A 137 -0.61 -5.80 5.85
C TYR A 137 0.75 -6.01 5.17
N ASP A 138 1.05 -5.14 4.21
CA ASP A 138 2.34 -5.14 3.53
C ASP A 138 2.77 -3.72 3.17
N THR A 139 4.05 -3.57 2.86
CA THR A 139 4.68 -2.33 2.43
C THR A 139 5.31 -2.49 1.06
N THR A 140 5.16 -1.46 0.23
CA THR A 140 5.79 -1.39 -1.09
C THR A 140 6.34 -0.01 -1.37
N ASN A 141 7.17 0.11 -2.42
CA ASN A 141 7.74 1.38 -2.84
C ASN A 141 7.36 1.70 -4.28
N PHE A 142 7.06 2.98 -4.55
CA PHE A 142 6.83 3.51 -5.88
C PHE A 142 7.99 4.44 -6.27
N PHE A 143 8.61 4.15 -7.40
CA PHE A 143 9.65 5.02 -7.95
C PHE A 143 9.07 6.28 -8.57
N THR A 144 9.84 7.35 -8.47
CA THR A 144 9.52 8.61 -9.14
C THR A 144 10.73 9.08 -9.95
N TYR A 145 10.46 9.69 -11.10
CA TYR A 145 11.44 10.29 -11.98
C TYR A 145 11.50 11.81 -11.83
N ILE A 146 11.28 12.30 -10.60
CA ILE A 146 11.33 13.72 -10.28
C ILE A 146 12.78 14.16 -10.17
N GLU A 147 13.19 15.12 -11.01
CA GLU A 147 14.52 15.72 -10.98
C GLU A 147 14.69 16.76 -9.85
N PRO A 148 15.90 16.90 -9.27
CA PRO A 148 16.20 17.95 -8.30
C PRO A 148 16.08 19.35 -8.94
N PRO A 149 15.72 20.39 -8.15
CA PRO A 149 15.47 20.37 -6.72
C PRO A 149 14.07 19.90 -6.36
N VAL A 150 13.96 18.93 -5.43
CA VAL A 150 12.68 18.36 -4.99
C VAL A 150 12.31 18.91 -3.61
N ARG A 151 11.17 19.58 -3.52
CA ARG A 151 10.65 20.10 -2.24
C ARG A 151 9.92 19.02 -1.41
N SER A 152 9.48 17.92 -2.05
CA SER A 152 8.77 16.85 -1.36
C SER A 152 9.62 16.22 -0.24
N GLN A 153 9.04 16.09 0.94
CA GLN A 153 9.65 15.36 2.05
C GLN A 153 9.43 13.84 1.99
N LEU A 154 8.46 13.38 1.21
CA LEU A 154 8.13 11.96 1.05
C LEU A 154 9.09 11.24 0.10
N THR A 155 9.47 11.89 -1.00
CA THR A 155 10.35 11.28 -2.00
C THR A 155 11.81 11.29 -1.53
N ARG A 156 12.39 10.10 -1.38
CA ARG A 156 13.79 9.89 -0.97
C ARG A 156 14.41 8.77 -1.79
N THR A 157 15.72 8.83 -1.99
CA THR A 157 16.49 7.69 -2.44
C THR A 157 16.66 6.71 -1.28
N GLY A 158 16.50 5.42 -1.54
CA GLY A 158 16.57 4.40 -0.50
C GLY A 158 16.82 3.02 -1.09
N HIS A 159 16.97 2.04 -0.20
CA HIS A 159 17.07 0.65 -0.61
C HIS A 159 15.73 0.17 -1.20
N ASN A 160 15.80 -0.54 -2.31
CA ASN A 160 14.62 -1.14 -2.94
C ASN A 160 14.94 -2.53 -3.52
N LYS A 161 13.91 -3.33 -3.64
CA LYS A 161 14.01 -4.73 -4.13
C LYS A 161 14.42 -4.80 -5.62
N ASP A 162 14.15 -3.73 -6.40
CA ASP A 162 14.40 -3.68 -7.85
C ASP A 162 15.78 -3.08 -8.21
N CYS A 163 16.63 -2.83 -7.22
CA CYS A 163 17.98 -2.30 -7.39
C CYS A 163 18.07 -0.92 -8.07
N HIS A 164 16.99 -0.15 -8.12
CA HIS A 164 16.97 1.22 -8.68
C HIS A 164 17.38 2.27 -7.64
N HIS A 165 18.53 2.09 -7.00
CA HIS A 165 18.99 2.93 -5.87
C HIS A 165 19.21 4.41 -6.22
N HIS A 166 19.34 4.74 -7.50
CA HIS A 166 19.49 6.12 -7.98
C HIS A 166 18.15 6.87 -8.10
N LEU A 167 17.03 6.15 -8.14
CA LEU A 167 15.71 6.76 -8.22
C LEU A 167 15.18 7.13 -6.84
N ARG A 168 14.43 8.23 -6.80
CA ARG A 168 13.63 8.57 -5.62
C ARG A 168 12.40 7.68 -5.57
N GLN A 169 11.97 7.36 -4.38
CA GLN A 169 10.81 6.51 -4.14
C GLN A 169 9.94 7.07 -3.01
N VAL A 170 8.69 6.65 -2.99
CA VAL A 170 7.72 6.86 -1.91
C VAL A 170 7.28 5.50 -1.42
N GLY A 171 7.25 5.29 -0.12
CA GLY A 171 6.71 4.08 0.46
C GLY A 171 5.18 4.16 0.59
N LEU A 172 4.53 3.03 0.40
CA LEU A 172 3.10 2.81 0.68
C LEU A 172 2.96 1.64 1.65
N ALA A 173 2.34 1.88 2.79
CA ALA A 173 1.81 0.84 3.66
C ALA A 173 0.34 0.62 3.30
N LEU A 174 -0.08 -0.64 3.20
CA LEU A 174 -1.42 -1.02 2.80
C LEU A 174 -1.93 -2.15 3.69
N CYS A 175 -3.16 -2.01 4.18
CA CYS A 175 -3.88 -3.08 4.85
C CYS A 175 -5.15 -3.40 4.06
N VAL A 176 -5.32 -4.66 3.69
CA VAL A 176 -6.46 -5.14 2.90
C VAL A 176 -7.17 -6.28 3.61
N ASP A 177 -8.46 -6.46 3.36
CA ASP A 177 -9.14 -7.69 3.76
C ASP A 177 -8.69 -8.87 2.89
N LYS A 178 -8.64 -10.08 3.46
CA LYS A 178 -8.21 -11.29 2.74
C LYS A 178 -9.21 -11.72 1.66
N THR A 179 -10.50 -11.54 1.91
CA THR A 179 -11.57 -12.14 1.09
C THR A 179 -11.73 -11.41 -0.24
N TRP A 180 -11.78 -10.07 -0.18
CA TRP A 180 -12.04 -9.24 -1.35
C TRP A 180 -10.80 -8.47 -1.83
N GLY A 181 -9.73 -8.42 -1.02
CA GLY A 181 -8.54 -7.61 -1.29
C GLY A 181 -8.82 -6.10 -1.24
N LEU A 182 -9.90 -5.69 -0.55
CA LEU A 182 -10.29 -4.29 -0.45
C LEU A 182 -9.37 -3.54 0.51
N PRO A 183 -8.88 -2.35 0.14
CA PRO A 183 -8.04 -1.54 1.00
C PRO A 183 -8.87 -0.95 2.15
N LEU A 184 -8.46 -1.27 3.39
CA LEU A 184 -9.08 -0.79 4.62
C LEU A 184 -8.28 0.33 5.28
N PHE A 185 -6.98 0.37 5.00
CA PHE A 185 -6.07 1.39 5.50
C PHE A 185 -4.90 1.54 4.54
N TYR A 186 -4.42 2.76 4.34
CA TYR A 186 -3.17 3.04 3.64
C TYR A 186 -2.44 4.23 4.26
N ARG A 187 -1.13 4.26 4.11
CA ARG A 187 -0.29 5.43 4.43
C ARG A 187 0.87 5.54 3.46
N LEU A 188 1.12 6.77 3.05
CA LEU A 188 2.35 7.12 2.34
C LEU A 188 3.43 7.50 3.36
N TYR A 189 4.64 7.00 3.15
CA TYR A 189 5.77 7.30 4.01
C TYR A 189 7.05 7.57 3.21
N ARG A 190 8.07 8.09 3.90
CA ARG A 190 9.34 8.45 3.27
C ARG A 190 10.00 7.24 2.64
N GLY A 191 10.44 7.35 1.38
CA GLY A 191 11.00 6.25 0.61
C GLY A 191 12.31 5.65 1.15
N ASN A 192 12.95 6.26 2.14
CA ASN A 192 14.14 5.75 2.82
C ASN A 192 13.86 5.22 4.24
N SER A 193 12.60 5.10 4.64
CA SER A 193 12.24 4.53 5.94
C SER A 193 12.33 3.01 5.92
N GLN A 194 12.65 2.43 7.10
CA GLN A 194 12.65 0.98 7.30
C GLN A 194 11.24 0.51 7.67
N ASP A 195 10.82 -0.66 7.17
CA ASP A 195 9.45 -1.18 7.34
C ASP A 195 9.05 -1.31 8.81
N ALA A 196 9.90 -1.89 9.66
CA ALA A 196 9.60 -2.06 11.07
C ALA A 196 9.36 -0.73 11.80
N ARG A 197 10.19 0.29 11.54
CA ARG A 197 10.03 1.63 12.10
C ARG A 197 8.76 2.31 11.56
N THR A 198 8.53 2.19 10.27
CA THR A 198 7.34 2.73 9.62
C THR A 198 6.07 2.14 10.22
N PHE A 199 6.05 0.82 10.46
CA PHE A 199 4.93 0.16 11.11
C PHE A 199 4.71 0.68 12.53
N SER A 200 5.78 0.82 13.34
CA SER A 200 5.71 1.38 14.70
C SER A 200 5.09 2.78 14.75
N GLU A 201 5.42 3.62 13.76
CA GLU A 201 4.88 4.98 13.65
C GLU A 201 3.39 5.00 13.22
N MET A 202 2.92 3.97 12.51
CA MET A 202 1.58 3.93 11.91
C MET A 202 0.59 2.99 12.61
N VAL A 203 1.07 2.10 13.48
CA VAL A 203 0.20 1.07 14.11
C VAL A 203 -0.96 1.68 14.88
N GLY A 204 -0.76 2.83 15.53
CA GLY A 204 -1.83 3.56 16.20
C GLY A 204 -2.94 3.99 15.25
N GLU A 205 -2.58 4.61 14.14
CA GLU A 205 -3.54 5.04 13.11
C GLU A 205 -4.25 3.86 12.44
N LEU A 206 -3.52 2.75 12.20
CA LEU A 206 -4.11 1.51 11.71
C LEU A 206 -5.18 0.99 12.67
N LEU A 207 -4.86 0.90 13.97
CA LEU A 207 -5.81 0.43 14.99
C LEU A 207 -7.02 1.36 15.11
N GLU A 208 -6.85 2.67 15.00
CA GLU A 208 -7.94 3.65 14.95
C GLU A 208 -8.83 3.45 13.73
N ALA A 209 -8.24 3.28 12.55
CA ALA A 209 -8.98 3.01 11.31
C ALA A 209 -9.79 1.71 11.41
N LEU A 210 -9.19 0.65 11.96
CA LEU A 210 -9.88 -0.61 12.19
C LEU A 210 -11.04 -0.47 13.19
N ARG A 211 -10.86 0.27 14.29
CA ARG A 211 -11.95 0.55 15.25
C ARG A 211 -13.10 1.34 14.64
N ALA A 212 -12.80 2.24 13.72
CA ALA A 212 -13.84 2.99 12.99
C ALA A 212 -14.62 2.10 12.02
N GLY A 213 -13.99 1.05 11.49
CA GLY A 213 -14.57 0.13 10.51
C GLY A 213 -15.18 -1.15 11.08
N PHE A 214 -14.74 -1.62 12.24
CA PHE A 214 -15.16 -2.91 12.80
C PHE A 214 -15.60 -2.79 14.25
N THR A 215 -16.68 -3.48 14.59
CA THR A 215 -17.25 -3.46 15.96
C THR A 215 -16.33 -4.13 16.97
N GLN A 216 -15.59 -5.17 16.57
CA GLN A 216 -14.73 -5.98 17.43
C GLN A 216 -13.39 -6.25 16.78
N ILE A 217 -12.39 -5.39 16.99
CA ILE A 217 -11.07 -5.55 16.37
C ILE A 217 -10.21 -6.64 17.03
N HIS A 218 -10.49 -7.02 18.27
CA HIS A 218 -9.73 -8.06 18.99
C HIS A 218 -9.88 -9.45 18.37
N ASP A 219 -10.89 -9.68 17.57
CA ASP A 219 -11.07 -10.93 16.81
C ASP A 219 -10.37 -10.92 15.45
N LEU A 220 -9.93 -9.77 14.99
CA LEU A 220 -9.18 -9.65 13.75
C LEU A 220 -7.81 -10.32 13.86
N VAL A 221 -7.39 -10.95 12.79
CA VAL A 221 -6.05 -11.52 12.64
C VAL A 221 -5.28 -10.72 11.60
N LEU A 222 -4.30 -9.95 12.05
CA LEU A 222 -3.42 -9.17 11.17
C LEU A 222 -2.24 -10.05 10.72
N VAL A 223 -2.08 -10.23 9.42
CA VAL A 223 -0.96 -10.96 8.84
C VAL A 223 0.11 -9.96 8.40
N LEU A 224 1.34 -10.17 8.88
CA LEU A 224 2.50 -9.30 8.67
C LEU A 224 3.64 -10.05 8.02
N ASP A 225 4.40 -9.38 7.15
CA ASP A 225 5.70 -9.91 6.70
C ASP A 225 6.79 -9.70 7.77
N LYS A 226 7.85 -10.50 7.68
CA LYS A 226 9.02 -10.47 8.60
C LYS A 226 9.71 -9.11 8.69
N GLY A 227 9.60 -8.27 7.64
CA GLY A 227 10.15 -6.92 7.61
C GLY A 227 9.54 -6.00 8.68
N ASN A 228 8.35 -6.33 9.18
CA ASN A 228 7.65 -5.57 10.21
C ASN A 228 7.92 -6.05 11.64
N ASN A 229 8.76 -7.07 11.83
CA ASN A 229 9.02 -7.63 13.15
C ASN A 229 9.92 -6.70 13.97
N SER A 230 9.41 -6.25 15.10
CA SER A 230 10.16 -5.60 16.18
C SER A 230 9.47 -5.83 17.53
N GLN A 231 10.20 -5.63 18.60
CA GLN A 231 9.63 -5.74 19.95
C GLN A 231 8.54 -4.71 20.17
N GLU A 232 8.76 -3.48 19.70
CA GLU A 232 7.81 -2.37 19.80
C GLU A 232 6.52 -2.67 19.03
N ASN A 233 6.65 -3.23 17.81
CA ASN A 233 5.50 -3.54 16.96
C ASN A 233 4.63 -4.63 17.59
N PHE A 234 5.25 -5.69 18.12
CA PHE A 234 4.53 -6.76 18.79
C PHE A 234 3.87 -6.31 20.09
N ALA A 235 4.56 -5.44 20.85
CA ALA A 235 3.98 -4.84 22.04
C ALA A 235 2.76 -3.95 21.72
N ALA A 236 2.82 -3.18 20.64
CA ALA A 236 1.74 -2.31 20.17
C ALA A 236 0.50 -3.08 19.69
N LEU A 237 0.69 -4.25 19.09
CA LEU A 237 -0.43 -5.10 18.63
C LEU A 237 -1.06 -5.91 19.77
N ARG A 238 -0.29 -6.19 20.82
CA ARG A 238 -0.71 -7.05 21.94
C ARG A 238 -1.96 -6.50 22.64
N GLY A 239 -2.98 -7.35 22.75
CA GLY A 239 -4.25 -6.99 23.41
C GLY A 239 -5.21 -6.15 22.54
N HIS A 240 -4.82 -5.80 21.32
CA HIS A 240 -5.68 -5.06 20.39
C HIS A 240 -6.19 -5.95 19.27
N VAL A 241 -5.31 -6.67 18.61
CA VAL A 241 -5.64 -7.60 17.52
C VAL A 241 -4.82 -8.89 17.68
N LYS A 242 -5.31 -9.99 17.12
CA LYS A 242 -4.48 -11.18 16.91
C LYS A 242 -3.56 -10.93 15.70
N TRP A 243 -2.41 -11.55 15.67
CA TRP A 243 -1.49 -11.37 14.55
C TRP A 243 -0.74 -12.66 14.21
N VAL A 244 -0.37 -12.76 12.94
CA VAL A 244 0.47 -13.83 12.39
C VAL A 244 1.58 -13.16 11.58
N GLY A 245 2.81 -13.57 11.84
CA GLY A 245 3.99 -13.08 11.12
C GLY A 245 4.94 -14.21 10.79
N SER A 246 5.84 -13.98 9.87
CA SER A 246 6.92 -14.91 9.54
C SER A 246 8.20 -14.51 10.26
N LEU A 247 9.00 -15.48 10.72
CA LEU A 247 10.27 -15.25 11.37
C LEU A 247 11.42 -15.60 10.45
N THR A 248 12.58 -15.01 10.68
CA THR A 248 13.82 -15.37 9.97
C THR A 248 14.38 -16.67 10.52
N PRO A 249 14.42 -17.77 9.74
CA PRO A 249 14.82 -19.09 10.23
C PRO A 249 16.22 -19.12 10.87
N SER A 250 17.16 -18.32 10.37
CA SER A 250 18.54 -18.28 10.89
C SER A 250 18.65 -17.78 12.34
N HIS A 251 17.60 -17.16 12.89
CA HIS A 251 17.58 -16.74 14.30
C HIS A 251 17.08 -17.84 15.24
N TYR A 252 16.62 -18.97 14.71
CA TYR A 252 16.01 -20.08 15.44
C TYR A 252 16.59 -21.42 15.01
N LEU A 253 17.92 -21.52 15.00
CA LEU A 253 18.65 -22.70 14.52
C LEU A 253 18.29 -23.97 15.29
N ASP A 254 17.99 -23.86 16.58
CA ASP A 254 17.53 -24.96 17.41
C ASP A 254 16.22 -25.56 16.90
N LEU A 255 15.30 -24.72 16.43
CA LEU A 255 14.03 -25.16 15.84
C LEU A 255 14.22 -25.70 14.42
N MET A 256 15.12 -25.10 13.65
CA MET A 256 15.45 -25.58 12.29
C MET A 256 16.16 -26.93 12.28
N ALA A 257 16.83 -27.30 13.37
CA ALA A 257 17.50 -28.58 13.54
C ALA A 257 16.59 -29.71 14.05
N LEU A 258 15.29 -29.44 14.28
CA LEU A 258 14.36 -30.45 14.73
C LEU A 258 14.18 -31.57 13.67
N PRO A 259 14.34 -32.85 14.05
CA PRO A 259 14.08 -33.97 13.16
C PRO A 259 12.64 -33.99 12.64
N VAL A 260 12.46 -34.50 11.45
CA VAL A 260 11.15 -34.52 10.76
C VAL A 260 10.09 -35.30 11.56
N GLU A 261 10.50 -36.25 12.38
CA GLU A 261 9.63 -37.04 13.27
C GLU A 261 8.88 -36.19 14.30
N HIS A 262 9.40 -35.01 14.65
CA HIS A 262 8.75 -34.06 15.56
C HIS A 262 7.61 -33.26 14.90
N TYR A 263 7.46 -33.36 13.57
CA TYR A 263 6.38 -32.68 12.82
C TYR A 263 5.13 -33.57 12.80
N GLU A 264 4.43 -33.64 13.92
CA GLU A 264 3.29 -34.51 14.14
C GLU A 264 1.99 -34.05 13.45
N GLY A 265 1.82 -32.72 13.32
CA GLY A 265 0.65 -32.15 12.68
C GLY A 265 0.70 -32.28 11.16
N ARG A 266 -0.47 -32.39 10.54
CA ARG A 266 -0.62 -32.44 9.08
C ARG A 266 -1.46 -31.26 8.58
N TRP A 267 -1.06 -30.72 7.45
CA TRP A 267 -1.77 -29.65 6.77
C TRP A 267 -1.59 -29.80 5.26
N GLU A 268 -2.68 -29.99 4.51
CA GLU A 268 -2.66 -30.25 3.06
C GLU A 268 -1.56 -31.22 2.64
N SER A 269 -0.52 -30.72 1.96
CA SER A 269 0.65 -31.49 1.48
C SER A 269 1.86 -31.44 2.42
N GLY A 270 1.71 -30.87 3.62
CA GLY A 270 2.80 -30.64 4.55
C GLY A 270 2.57 -31.17 5.94
N ARG A 271 3.62 -31.16 6.72
CA ARG A 271 3.63 -31.44 8.16
C ARG A 271 3.97 -30.18 8.93
N TYR A 272 3.54 -30.09 10.19
CA TYR A 272 3.94 -28.97 11.05
C TYR A 272 4.28 -29.42 12.47
N HIS A 273 5.19 -28.68 13.08
CA HIS A 273 5.47 -28.73 14.50
C HIS A 273 5.00 -27.44 15.16
N ARG A 274 4.33 -27.53 16.30
CA ARG A 274 3.82 -26.39 17.08
C ARG A 274 4.51 -26.34 18.43
N CYS A 275 5.08 -25.17 18.77
CA CYS A 275 5.67 -24.97 20.08
C CYS A 275 5.38 -23.56 20.63
N HIS A 276 5.54 -23.37 21.92
CA HIS A 276 5.42 -22.09 22.59
C HIS A 276 6.80 -21.50 22.83
N ARG A 277 6.99 -20.24 22.41
CA ARG A 277 8.25 -19.51 22.59
C ARG A 277 7.97 -18.04 22.89
N THR A 278 8.90 -17.41 23.55
CA THR A 278 8.93 -15.94 23.66
C THR A 278 9.71 -15.39 22.49
N VAL A 279 9.04 -14.60 21.65
CA VAL A 279 9.61 -13.94 20.48
C VAL A 279 9.60 -12.44 20.72
N MET A 280 10.76 -11.80 20.71
CA MET A 280 10.89 -10.34 20.93
C MET A 280 10.10 -9.87 22.17
N GLY A 281 10.21 -10.63 23.29
CA GLY A 281 9.54 -10.30 24.54
C GLY A 281 8.06 -10.66 24.64
N VAL A 282 7.46 -11.23 23.59
CA VAL A 282 6.04 -11.61 23.58
C VAL A 282 5.88 -13.13 23.54
N PRO A 283 5.07 -13.74 24.41
CA PRO A 283 4.73 -15.16 24.32
C PRO A 283 3.95 -15.45 23.03
N CYS A 284 4.48 -16.34 22.21
CA CYS A 284 3.92 -16.68 20.90
C CYS A 284 3.79 -18.19 20.74
N VAL A 285 2.88 -18.58 19.86
CA VAL A 285 2.82 -19.92 19.29
C VAL A 285 3.61 -19.90 17.99
N LEU A 286 4.66 -20.70 17.91
CA LEU A 286 5.42 -20.89 16.68
C LEU A 286 4.91 -22.13 15.96
N VAL A 287 4.80 -22.02 14.64
CA VAL A 287 4.45 -23.13 13.76
C VAL A 287 5.57 -23.28 12.72
N LEU A 288 6.28 -24.39 12.81
CA LEU A 288 7.26 -24.77 11.81
C LEU A 288 6.56 -25.66 10.79
N THR A 289 6.76 -25.38 9.53
CA THR A 289 6.18 -26.16 8.43
C THR A 289 7.27 -26.91 7.68
N TYR A 290 6.98 -28.15 7.33
CA TYR A 290 7.81 -29.00 6.50
C TYR A 290 7.01 -29.47 5.28
N ASN A 291 7.61 -29.37 4.10
CA ASN A 291 7.01 -29.77 2.84
C ASN A 291 8.03 -30.55 2.00
N ASP A 292 7.72 -31.81 1.72
CA ASP A 292 8.60 -32.72 0.98
C ASP A 292 8.95 -32.22 -0.44
N ALA A 293 8.03 -31.47 -1.09
CA ALA A 293 8.29 -30.90 -2.41
C ALA A 293 9.27 -29.74 -2.35
N LEU A 294 9.18 -28.91 -1.30
CA LEU A 294 10.11 -27.80 -1.06
C LEU A 294 11.50 -28.32 -0.72
N GLU A 295 11.58 -29.35 0.12
CA GLU A 295 12.85 -30.02 0.47
C GLU A 295 13.57 -30.49 -0.79
N ARG A 296 12.90 -31.33 -1.62
CA ARG A 296 13.48 -31.80 -2.88
C ARG A 296 13.96 -30.67 -3.80
N LYS A 297 13.22 -29.57 -3.86
CA LYS A 297 13.63 -28.40 -4.63
C LYS A 297 14.89 -27.75 -4.05
N GLN A 298 15.00 -27.66 -2.72
CA GLN A 298 16.18 -27.10 -2.05
C GLN A 298 17.38 -28.00 -2.20
N GLU A 299 17.23 -29.32 -2.06
CA GLU A 299 18.30 -30.31 -2.29
C GLU A 299 18.83 -30.24 -3.73
N HIS A 300 17.94 -30.18 -4.71
CA HIS A 300 18.34 -30.03 -6.11
C HIS A 300 19.09 -28.70 -6.36
N ALA A 301 18.62 -27.61 -5.78
CA ALA A 301 19.31 -26.31 -5.88
C ALA A 301 20.71 -26.34 -5.23
N LEU A 302 20.84 -27.02 -4.08
CA LEU A 302 22.11 -27.21 -3.39
C LEU A 302 23.09 -28.07 -4.22
N GLN A 303 22.62 -29.20 -4.77
CA GLN A 303 23.42 -30.06 -5.64
C GLN A 303 23.94 -29.31 -6.87
N ASN A 304 23.05 -28.56 -7.56
CA ASN A 304 23.45 -27.74 -8.70
C ASN A 304 24.47 -26.65 -8.31
N GLY A 305 24.30 -26.04 -7.13
CA GLY A 305 25.26 -25.08 -6.58
C GLY A 305 26.63 -25.69 -6.32
N LEU A 306 26.66 -26.88 -5.73
CA LEU A 306 27.89 -27.63 -5.46
C LEU A 306 28.61 -28.04 -6.76
N GLU A 307 27.88 -28.51 -7.76
CA GLU A 307 28.47 -28.83 -9.06
C GLU A 307 29.07 -27.62 -9.76
N LYS A 308 28.33 -26.47 -9.72
CA LYS A 308 28.86 -25.22 -10.26
C LYS A 308 30.16 -24.78 -9.55
N LEU A 309 30.20 -24.91 -8.23
CA LEU A 309 31.38 -24.58 -7.44
C LEU A 309 32.55 -25.51 -7.76
N LYS A 310 32.31 -26.83 -7.88
CA LYS A 310 33.33 -27.81 -8.30
C LYS A 310 33.95 -27.47 -9.65
N ARG A 311 33.11 -27.09 -10.65
CA ARG A 311 33.57 -26.63 -11.97
C ARG A 311 34.46 -25.39 -11.87
N GLN A 312 34.03 -24.38 -11.11
CA GLN A 312 34.81 -23.15 -10.92
C GLN A 312 36.18 -23.42 -10.23
N ILE A 313 36.21 -24.31 -9.26
CA ILE A 313 37.47 -24.71 -8.60
C ILE A 313 38.37 -25.40 -9.61
N HIS A 314 37.83 -26.35 -10.40
CA HIS A 314 38.61 -27.08 -11.39
C HIS A 314 39.18 -26.17 -12.48
N GLU A 315 38.39 -25.22 -12.98
CA GLU A 315 38.82 -24.21 -13.95
C GLU A 315 39.98 -23.34 -13.40
N LYS A 316 39.86 -22.89 -12.12
CA LYS A 316 40.93 -22.10 -11.48
C LYS A 316 42.16 -22.89 -11.12
N TRP A 317 42.04 -24.20 -10.95
CA TRP A 317 43.18 -25.05 -10.67
C TRP A 317 43.97 -25.39 -11.93
N ASN A 318 43.32 -25.42 -13.09
CA ASN A 318 43.90 -25.73 -14.38
C ASN A 318 44.38 -24.48 -15.17
N ALA A 319 44.11 -23.26 -14.65
CA ALA A 319 44.58 -21.98 -15.21
C ALA A 319 45.86 -21.51 -14.49
#